data_2c22e6d8d822332723bb83e8631a0238
#
_entry.id   2c22e6d8d822332723bb83e8631a0238
#
_cell.length_a   1.000
_cell.length_b   1.000
_cell.length_c   1.000
_cell.angle_alpha   90.00
_cell.angle_beta   90.00
_cell.angle_gamma   90.00
#
_symmetry.space_group_name_H-M   'P 1'
#
loop_
_entity.id
_entity.type
_entity.pdbx_description
1 polymer ?
#
loop_
_entity_poly.entity_id
_entity_poly.type
_entity_poly.pdbx_seq_one_letter_code
_entity_poly.pdbx_strand_id
1 'polypeptide(L)'
;MSRLDLKSFGKSQKDAERIYSDMARRLAASPPGICPVDLTLSFITMCLTQSCGKCVPCRIGLSQLKRLLTEVLDGRATPDTIDLIRETSYAILESADCAIGYEPAQMVLSNLENNRADFAEHIDKHRCLGSFSAPVPCVTLCPASVDVPGYISLIRKGRYADAVKLIRKDNPLPLVCGLVCEHPCEMHCRRGMVDDPMNILALKRFAT
;
A
#
# COMPACT_ATOMS: atom_id res chain seq x y z
N MET A 1 -2.83 40.95 -2.59
CA MET A 1 -4.05 40.59 -3.30
C MET A 1 -4.70 39.45 -2.56
N SER A 2 -5.88 39.64 -2.04
CA SER A 2 -6.65 38.63 -1.32
C SER A 2 -6.91 37.45 -2.28
N ARG A 3 -6.35 36.30 -1.98
CA ARG A 3 -6.76 35.05 -2.65
C ARG A 3 -8.23 34.86 -2.33
N LEU A 4 -9.03 34.65 -3.37
CA LEU A 4 -10.45 34.39 -3.27
C LEU A 4 -10.70 33.28 -2.26
N ASP A 5 -11.49 33.60 -1.25
CA ASP A 5 -11.97 32.65 -0.26
C ASP A 5 -12.98 31.70 -0.93
N LEU A 6 -12.45 30.65 -1.52
CA LEU A 6 -13.27 29.67 -2.25
C LEU A 6 -13.92 28.72 -1.23
N LYS A 7 -15.23 28.87 -1.05
CA LYS A 7 -16.07 27.98 -0.20
C LYS A 7 -15.94 26.48 -0.55
N SER A 8 -15.22 26.12 -1.61
CA SER A 8 -14.87 24.75 -2.00
C SER A 8 -13.74 24.13 -1.16
N PHE A 9 -13.00 24.92 -0.39
CA PHE A 9 -11.89 24.47 0.45
C PHE A 9 -12.31 23.37 1.45
N GLY A 10 -13.50 23.51 2.04
CA GLY A 10 -13.96 22.57 3.07
C GLY A 10 -14.24 21.15 2.58
N LYS A 11 -14.55 20.94 1.30
CA LYS A 11 -14.80 19.59 0.77
C LYS A 11 -13.49 18.86 0.46
N SER A 12 -12.58 19.52 -0.22
CA SER A 12 -11.27 18.94 -0.58
C SER A 12 -10.44 18.62 0.66
N GLN A 13 -10.52 19.47 1.70
CA GLN A 13 -9.84 19.20 2.96
C GLN A 13 -10.42 17.98 3.67
N LYS A 14 -11.74 17.88 3.78
CA LYS A 14 -12.40 16.71 4.37
C LYS A 14 -12.11 15.42 3.60
N ASP A 15 -12.05 15.49 2.27
CA ASP A 15 -11.69 14.35 1.44
C ASP A 15 -10.23 13.92 1.66
N ALA A 16 -9.29 14.88 1.79
CA ALA A 16 -7.90 14.58 2.10
C ALA A 16 -7.75 13.98 3.52
N GLU A 17 -8.40 14.56 4.51
CA GLU A 17 -8.41 14.04 5.89
C GLU A 17 -8.97 12.61 5.96
N ARG A 18 -10.06 12.34 5.21
CA ARG A 18 -10.65 11.00 5.11
C ARG A 18 -9.66 10.02 4.46
N ILE A 19 -9.05 10.39 3.34
CA ILE A 19 -8.06 9.57 2.64
C ILE A 19 -6.87 9.28 3.56
N TYR A 20 -6.39 10.29 4.27
CA TYR A 20 -5.29 10.14 5.22
C TYR A 20 -5.66 9.21 6.38
N SER A 21 -6.86 9.35 6.95
CA SER A 21 -7.35 8.47 8.01
C SER A 21 -7.53 7.03 7.54
N ASP A 22 -8.05 6.82 6.33
CA ASP A 22 -8.17 5.49 5.72
C ASP A 22 -6.80 4.87 5.47
N MET A 23 -5.82 5.67 5.05
CA MET A 23 -4.44 5.26 4.88
C MET A 23 -3.79 4.87 6.21
N ALA A 24 -3.97 5.68 7.27
CA ALA A 24 -3.46 5.37 8.60
C ALA A 24 -4.03 4.06 9.14
N ARG A 25 -5.32 3.78 8.92
CA ARG A 25 -5.94 2.49 9.27
C ARG A 25 -5.33 1.33 8.50
N ARG A 26 -5.11 1.48 7.20
CA ARG A 26 -4.45 0.46 6.37
C ARG A 26 -3.03 0.19 6.83
N LEU A 27 -2.30 1.23 7.23
CA LEU A 27 -0.96 1.11 7.81
C LEU A 27 -0.97 0.30 9.09
N ALA A 28 -1.90 0.62 10.00
CA ALA A 28 -2.05 -0.12 11.26
C ALA A 28 -2.46 -1.58 11.04
N ALA A 29 -3.27 -1.85 10.00
CA ALA A 29 -3.69 -3.20 9.63
C ALA A 29 -2.60 -4.00 8.90
N SER A 30 -1.57 -3.33 8.42
CA SER A 30 -0.53 -3.96 7.59
C SER A 30 0.48 -4.74 8.43
N PRO A 31 1.02 -5.85 7.90
CA PRO A 31 2.07 -6.57 8.58
C PRO A 31 3.32 -5.69 8.73
N PRO A 32 4.15 -5.92 9.76
CA PRO A 32 5.46 -5.31 9.84
C PRO A 32 6.23 -5.61 8.54
N GLY A 33 6.85 -4.60 7.96
CA GLY A 33 7.63 -4.76 6.74
C GLY A 33 6.94 -4.29 5.45
N ILE A 34 5.89 -3.47 5.55
CA ILE A 34 5.40 -2.74 4.37
C ILE A 34 6.49 -1.79 3.87
N CYS A 35 6.62 -1.78 2.55
CA CYS A 35 7.52 -0.84 1.89
C CYS A 35 6.96 0.60 2.01
N PRO A 36 7.67 1.52 2.69
CA PRO A 36 7.20 2.89 2.83
C PRO A 36 7.16 3.65 1.49
N VAL A 37 7.98 3.26 0.52
CA VAL A 37 7.97 3.85 -0.83
C VAL A 37 6.69 3.47 -1.58
N ASP A 38 6.30 2.19 -1.55
CA ASP A 38 5.05 1.71 -2.18
C ASP A 38 3.81 2.32 -1.52
N LEU A 39 3.85 2.46 -0.20
CA LEU A 39 2.79 3.10 0.56
C LEU A 39 2.60 4.56 0.14
N THR A 40 3.70 5.30 0.02
CA THR A 40 3.70 6.70 -0.42
C THR A 40 3.17 6.82 -1.85
N LEU A 41 3.60 5.94 -2.76
CA LEU A 41 3.11 5.87 -4.13
C LEU A 41 1.60 5.59 -4.19
N SER A 42 1.12 4.69 -3.36
CA SER A 42 -0.30 4.36 -3.26
C SER A 42 -1.12 5.56 -2.81
N PHE A 43 -0.63 6.32 -1.81
CA PHE A 43 -1.30 7.53 -1.34
C PHE A 43 -1.35 8.63 -2.40
N ILE A 44 -0.23 8.91 -3.08
CA ILE A 44 -0.19 9.85 -4.20
C ILE A 44 -1.17 9.45 -5.30
N THR A 45 -1.23 8.15 -5.62
CA THR A 45 -2.15 7.64 -6.65
C THR A 45 -3.61 7.87 -6.25
N MET A 46 -3.95 7.66 -4.97
CA MET A 46 -5.29 7.96 -4.45
C MET A 46 -5.61 9.47 -4.54
N CYS A 47 -4.68 10.33 -4.15
CA CYS A 47 -4.86 11.79 -4.23
C CYS A 47 -5.02 12.26 -5.68
N LEU A 48 -4.27 11.68 -6.61
CA LEU A 48 -4.42 11.97 -8.04
C LEU A 48 -5.82 11.63 -8.57
N THR A 49 -6.41 10.51 -8.14
CA THR A 49 -7.79 10.14 -8.54
C THR A 49 -8.85 11.09 -7.98
N GLN A 50 -8.55 11.78 -6.86
CA GLN A 50 -9.43 12.76 -6.22
C GLN A 50 -9.12 14.20 -6.66
N SER A 51 -8.07 14.41 -7.46
CA SER A 51 -7.66 15.73 -7.91
C SER A 51 -8.70 16.35 -8.84
N CYS A 52 -9.03 17.61 -8.58
CA CYS A 52 -9.90 18.38 -9.50
C CYS A 52 -9.16 18.87 -10.76
N GLY A 53 -7.84 18.70 -10.85
CA GLY A 53 -6.99 19.09 -11.98
C GLY A 53 -6.83 20.61 -12.19
N LYS A 54 -7.34 21.45 -11.28
CA LYS A 54 -7.35 22.92 -11.44
C LYS A 54 -5.96 23.53 -11.31
N CYS A 55 -5.24 23.25 -10.24
CA CYS A 55 -3.90 23.83 -10.01
C CYS A 55 -2.79 23.00 -10.65
N VAL A 56 -1.74 23.67 -11.10
CA VAL A 56 -0.58 23.04 -11.77
C VAL A 56 0.19 22.12 -10.81
N PRO A 57 0.46 22.50 -9.55
CA PRO A 57 1.18 21.65 -8.59
C PRO A 57 0.52 20.29 -8.40
N CYS A 58 -0.80 20.25 -8.29
CA CYS A 58 -1.53 19.00 -8.14
C CYS A 58 -1.52 18.20 -9.47
N ARG A 59 -1.91 18.84 -10.59
CA ARG A 59 -2.05 18.16 -11.88
C ARG A 59 -0.73 17.61 -12.42
N ILE A 60 0.34 18.39 -12.37
CA ILE A 60 1.66 18.03 -12.91
C ILE A 60 2.56 17.50 -11.82
N GLY A 61 2.65 18.19 -10.69
CA GLY A 61 3.60 17.84 -9.63
C GLY A 61 3.34 16.47 -9.00
N LEU A 62 2.08 16.14 -8.65
CA LEU A 62 1.77 14.81 -8.13
C LEU A 62 1.98 13.71 -9.18
N SER A 63 1.73 14.00 -10.47
CA SER A 63 2.02 13.04 -11.55
C SER A 63 3.52 12.80 -11.70
N GLN A 64 4.33 13.83 -11.54
CA GLN A 64 5.79 13.74 -11.52
C GLN A 64 6.28 12.93 -10.31
N LEU A 65 5.77 13.21 -9.10
CA LEU A 65 6.11 12.45 -7.90
C LEU A 65 5.75 10.96 -8.06
N LYS A 66 4.57 10.67 -8.61
CA LYS A 66 4.16 9.30 -8.92
C LYS A 66 5.17 8.61 -9.84
N ARG A 67 5.61 9.28 -10.90
CA ARG A 67 6.61 8.74 -11.84
C ARG A 67 7.93 8.47 -11.15
N LEU A 68 8.45 9.42 -10.39
CA LEU A 68 9.74 9.31 -9.69
C LEU A 68 9.72 8.18 -8.65
N LEU A 69 8.65 8.06 -7.86
CA LEU A 69 8.51 6.96 -6.89
C LEU A 69 8.35 5.60 -7.58
N THR A 70 7.72 5.55 -8.76
CA THR A 70 7.66 4.33 -9.57
C THR A 70 9.07 3.95 -10.05
N GLU A 71 9.89 4.92 -10.47
CA GLU A 71 11.30 4.66 -10.85
C GLU A 71 12.13 4.11 -9.69
N VAL A 72 11.88 4.59 -8.44
CA VAL A 72 12.52 4.03 -7.24
C VAL A 72 12.11 2.57 -7.03
N LEU A 73 10.82 2.25 -7.12
CA LEU A 73 10.34 0.87 -6.95
C LEU A 73 10.80 -0.09 -8.05
N ASP A 74 10.92 0.43 -9.28
CA ASP A 74 11.39 -0.35 -10.44
C ASP A 74 12.93 -0.52 -10.46
N GLY A 75 13.66 0.07 -9.51
CA GLY A 75 15.11 0.02 -9.45
C GLY A 75 15.81 0.81 -10.56
N ARG A 76 15.15 1.84 -11.11
CA ARG A 76 15.67 2.71 -12.17
C ARG A 76 16.13 4.08 -11.66
N ALA A 77 15.86 4.36 -10.38
CA ALA A 77 16.22 5.62 -9.76
C ALA A 77 17.73 5.74 -9.50
N THR A 78 18.19 6.96 -9.51
CA THR A 78 19.56 7.35 -9.13
C THR A 78 19.52 8.17 -7.83
N PRO A 79 20.65 8.41 -7.16
CA PRO A 79 20.68 9.30 -6.00
C PRO A 79 20.07 10.69 -6.28
N ASP A 80 20.30 11.25 -7.47
CA ASP A 80 19.72 12.54 -7.88
C ASP A 80 18.18 12.50 -7.95
N THR A 81 17.59 11.31 -8.13
CA THR A 81 16.13 11.13 -8.12
C THR A 81 15.54 11.50 -6.76
N ILE A 82 16.26 11.26 -5.67
CA ILE A 82 15.82 11.62 -4.31
C ILE A 82 15.76 13.15 -4.14
N ASP A 83 16.76 13.85 -4.64
CA ASP A 83 16.79 15.31 -4.57
C ASP A 83 15.66 15.90 -5.42
N LEU A 84 15.41 15.35 -6.59
CA LEU A 84 14.30 15.75 -7.44
C LEU A 84 12.92 15.47 -6.81
N ILE A 85 12.77 14.33 -6.12
CA ILE A 85 11.54 14.03 -5.34
C ILE A 85 11.36 15.09 -4.24
N ARG A 86 12.42 15.41 -3.52
CA ARG A 86 12.39 16.42 -2.44
C ARG A 86 12.02 17.79 -2.97
N GLU A 87 12.70 18.28 -4.00
CA GLU A 87 12.43 19.59 -4.62
C GLU A 87 11.02 19.68 -5.18
N THR A 88 10.56 18.64 -5.89
CA THR A 88 9.19 18.57 -6.42
C THR A 88 8.16 18.61 -5.28
N SER A 89 8.43 17.91 -4.18
CA SER A 89 7.52 17.89 -3.02
C SER A 89 7.45 19.25 -2.35
N TYR A 90 8.58 19.94 -2.15
CA TYR A 90 8.56 21.32 -1.63
C TYR A 90 7.82 22.28 -2.54
N ALA A 91 8.06 22.21 -3.85
CA ALA A 91 7.36 23.05 -4.80
C ALA A 91 5.82 22.86 -4.75
N ILE A 92 5.36 21.61 -4.60
CA ILE A 92 3.93 21.32 -4.44
C ILE A 92 3.41 21.83 -3.10
N LEU A 93 4.14 21.59 -2.02
CA LEU A 93 3.75 22.00 -0.67
C LEU A 93 3.52 23.50 -0.57
N GLU A 94 4.39 24.29 -1.19
CA GLU A 94 4.32 25.76 -1.15
C GLU A 94 3.30 26.35 -2.14
N SER A 95 2.94 25.64 -3.20
CA SER A 95 2.14 26.20 -4.30
C SER A 95 0.79 25.55 -4.50
N ALA A 96 0.49 24.42 -3.83
CA ALA A 96 -0.80 23.76 -3.96
C ALA A 96 -1.93 24.53 -3.22
N ASP A 97 -3.09 24.64 -3.89
CA ASP A 97 -4.23 25.42 -3.38
C ASP A 97 -5.03 24.68 -2.27
N CYS A 98 -4.87 23.36 -2.13
CA CYS A 98 -5.67 22.57 -1.19
C CYS A 98 -4.96 21.30 -0.73
N ALA A 99 -5.54 20.66 0.29
CA ALA A 99 -5.02 19.47 0.94
C ALA A 99 -4.74 18.30 -0.02
N ILE A 100 -5.53 18.12 -1.09
CA ILE A 100 -5.28 17.08 -2.10
C ILE A 100 -3.90 17.24 -2.77
N GLY A 101 -3.37 18.45 -2.82
CA GLY A 101 -2.03 18.73 -3.34
C GLY A 101 -0.94 18.65 -2.28
N TYR A 102 -1.08 19.42 -1.17
CA TYR A 102 0.01 19.55 -0.21
C TYR A 102 0.16 18.37 0.77
N GLU A 103 -0.92 17.68 1.17
CA GLU A 103 -0.82 16.53 2.08
C GLU A 103 0.03 15.37 1.52
N PRO A 104 -0.17 14.93 0.25
CA PRO A 104 0.71 13.90 -0.30
C PRO A 104 2.17 14.37 -0.44
N ALA A 105 2.42 15.65 -0.73
CA ALA A 105 3.76 16.19 -0.80
C ALA A 105 4.44 16.19 0.59
N GLN A 106 3.70 16.57 1.64
CA GLN A 106 4.18 16.51 3.01
C GLN A 106 4.46 15.08 3.45
N MET A 107 3.61 14.12 3.07
CA MET A 107 3.84 12.70 3.35
C MET A 107 5.11 12.18 2.68
N VAL A 108 5.38 12.58 1.43
CA VAL A 108 6.64 12.22 0.74
C VAL A 108 7.84 12.74 1.50
N LEU A 109 7.85 14.02 1.90
CA LEU A 109 8.95 14.62 2.65
C LEU A 109 9.18 13.90 3.98
N SER A 110 8.11 13.65 4.74
CA SER A 110 8.18 12.92 6.00
C SER A 110 8.73 11.49 5.81
N ASN A 111 8.32 10.79 4.74
CA ASN A 111 8.84 9.46 4.45
C ASN A 111 10.30 9.47 3.99
N LEU A 112 10.73 10.46 3.22
CA LEU A 112 12.14 10.63 2.86
C LEU A 112 13.04 10.84 4.08
N GLU A 113 12.55 11.52 5.11
CA GLU A 113 13.28 11.76 6.35
C GLU A 113 13.29 10.52 7.26
N ASN A 114 12.11 9.93 7.49
CA ASN A 114 11.94 8.86 8.46
C ASN A 114 12.39 7.49 7.95
N ASN A 115 12.36 7.25 6.63
CA ASN A 115 12.63 5.97 5.99
C ASN A 115 13.78 6.05 4.97
N ARG A 116 14.80 6.87 5.25
CA ARG A 116 15.98 7.06 4.34
C ARG A 116 16.63 5.74 3.95
N ALA A 117 16.73 4.80 4.89
CA ALA A 117 17.34 3.51 4.65
C ALA A 117 16.57 2.67 3.60
N ASP A 118 15.23 2.73 3.63
CA ASP A 118 14.40 2.03 2.63
C ASP A 118 14.60 2.60 1.22
N PHE A 119 14.63 3.93 1.10
CA PHE A 119 14.91 4.57 -0.19
C PHE A 119 16.30 4.22 -0.72
N ALA A 120 17.34 4.29 0.13
CA ALA A 120 18.71 3.93 -0.24
C ALA A 120 18.80 2.46 -0.69
N GLU A 121 18.17 1.53 0.03
CA GLU A 121 18.18 0.11 -0.33
C GLU A 121 17.52 -0.17 -1.69
N HIS A 122 16.41 0.56 -2.02
CA HIS A 122 15.79 0.47 -3.34
C HIS A 122 16.70 0.98 -4.45
N ILE A 123 17.46 2.04 -4.21
CA ILE A 123 18.35 2.64 -5.20
C ILE A 123 19.63 1.82 -5.36
N ASP A 124 20.29 1.46 -4.26
CA ASP A 124 21.60 0.83 -4.28
C ASP A 124 21.54 -0.68 -4.59
N LYS A 125 20.51 -1.37 -4.07
CA LYS A 125 20.42 -2.83 -4.14
C LYS A 125 19.16 -3.34 -4.86
N HIS A 126 18.32 -2.43 -5.36
CA HIS A 126 17.09 -2.75 -6.09
C HIS A 126 16.15 -3.71 -5.33
N ARG A 127 16.09 -3.59 -4.01
CA ARG A 127 15.27 -4.42 -3.15
C ARG A 127 14.66 -3.61 -2.01
N CYS A 128 13.59 -4.13 -1.44
CA CYS A 128 12.94 -3.56 -0.28
C CYS A 128 13.60 -4.05 1.01
N LEU A 129 13.81 -3.16 1.99
CA LEU A 129 14.18 -3.54 3.36
C LEU A 129 13.05 -4.25 4.09
N GLY A 130 11.81 -3.99 3.68
CA GLY A 130 10.63 -4.58 4.28
C GLY A 130 10.74 -6.10 4.32
N SER A 131 10.66 -6.65 5.52
CA SER A 131 10.69 -8.09 5.72
C SER A 131 9.41 -8.73 5.19
N PHE A 132 9.45 -9.24 3.97
CA PHE A 132 8.38 -10.10 3.44
C PHE A 132 8.24 -11.42 4.21
N SER A 133 9.16 -11.69 5.13
CA SER A 133 9.13 -12.85 6.03
C SER A 133 8.41 -12.59 7.34
N ALA A 134 7.89 -11.37 7.57
CA ALA A 134 7.14 -11.08 8.80
C ALA A 134 5.88 -11.95 8.86
N PRO A 135 5.71 -12.73 9.94
CA PRO A 135 4.59 -13.63 10.05
C PRO A 135 3.26 -12.85 10.07
N VAL A 136 2.34 -13.28 9.23
CA VAL A 136 0.99 -12.70 9.18
C VAL A 136 0.01 -13.56 9.99
N PRO A 137 -1.01 -12.97 10.65
CA PRO A 137 -1.91 -13.72 11.52
C PRO A 137 -2.54 -14.95 10.86
N CYS A 138 -2.90 -14.86 9.58
CA CYS A 138 -3.48 -15.99 8.85
C CYS A 138 -2.53 -17.19 8.67
N VAL A 139 -1.22 -16.99 8.76
CA VAL A 139 -0.22 -18.07 8.76
C VAL A 139 0.08 -18.52 10.18
N THR A 140 0.35 -17.57 11.09
CA THR A 140 0.77 -17.89 12.47
C THR A 140 -0.32 -18.53 13.31
N LEU A 141 -1.60 -18.17 13.08
CA LEU A 141 -2.73 -18.74 13.79
C LEU A 141 -3.30 -20.00 13.11
N CYS A 142 -2.77 -20.34 11.93
CA CYS A 142 -3.12 -21.58 11.27
C CYS A 142 -2.40 -22.76 11.96
N PRO A 143 -3.12 -23.77 12.52
CA PRO A 143 -2.48 -24.90 13.15
C PRO A 143 -1.53 -25.70 12.24
N ALA A 144 -1.78 -25.62 10.91
CA ALA A 144 -0.94 -26.25 9.90
C ALA A 144 0.08 -25.28 9.27
N SER A 145 0.14 -24.02 9.72
CA SER A 145 1.05 -22.98 9.19
C SER A 145 1.01 -22.81 7.66
N VAL A 146 -0.16 -23.04 7.05
CA VAL A 146 -0.32 -22.95 5.58
C VAL A 146 -0.02 -21.53 5.12
N ASP A 147 0.76 -21.40 4.03
CA ASP A 147 1.03 -20.12 3.38
C ASP A 147 -0.23 -19.56 2.70
N VAL A 148 -1.07 -18.90 3.52
CA VAL A 148 -2.34 -18.32 3.07
C VAL A 148 -2.13 -17.21 2.03
N PRO A 149 -1.24 -16.21 2.21
CA PRO A 149 -0.99 -15.19 1.20
C PRO A 149 -0.50 -15.78 -0.13
N GLY A 150 0.36 -16.78 -0.06
CA GLY A 150 0.93 -17.43 -1.22
C GLY A 150 -0.13 -18.09 -2.09
N TYR A 151 -0.97 -18.96 -1.54
CA TYR A 151 -1.99 -19.63 -2.36
C TYR A 151 -3.09 -18.67 -2.85
N ILE A 152 -3.45 -17.63 -2.09
CA ILE A 152 -4.41 -16.60 -2.54
C ILE A 152 -3.84 -15.84 -3.75
N SER A 153 -2.53 -15.51 -3.71
CA SER A 153 -1.86 -14.88 -4.85
C SER A 153 -1.90 -15.77 -6.11
N LEU A 154 -1.72 -17.07 -5.95
CA LEU A 154 -1.80 -18.04 -7.05
C LEU A 154 -3.23 -18.17 -7.60
N ILE A 155 -4.25 -18.20 -6.72
CA ILE A 155 -5.66 -18.18 -7.11
C ILE A 155 -5.97 -16.92 -7.93
N ARG A 156 -5.53 -15.75 -7.47
CA ARG A 156 -5.71 -14.48 -8.20
C ARG A 156 -5.12 -14.51 -9.60
N LYS A 157 -4.03 -15.27 -9.81
CA LYS A 157 -3.37 -15.45 -11.10
C LYS A 157 -3.98 -16.58 -11.94
N GLY A 158 -5.06 -17.24 -11.49
CA GLY A 158 -5.68 -18.39 -12.15
C GLY A 158 -4.85 -19.68 -12.06
N ARG A 159 -3.79 -19.72 -11.24
CA ARG A 159 -2.89 -20.86 -11.09
C ARG A 159 -3.37 -21.82 -10.00
N TYR A 160 -4.55 -22.39 -10.18
CA TYR A 160 -5.22 -23.20 -9.14
C TYR A 160 -4.44 -24.47 -8.77
N ALA A 161 -3.88 -25.17 -9.76
CA ALA A 161 -3.08 -26.37 -9.50
C ALA A 161 -1.85 -26.08 -8.64
N ASP A 162 -1.20 -24.94 -8.84
CA ASP A 162 -0.06 -24.52 -8.04
C ASP A 162 -0.48 -24.05 -6.64
N ALA A 163 -1.66 -23.43 -6.52
CA ALA A 163 -2.25 -23.08 -5.23
C ALA A 163 -2.51 -24.35 -4.39
N VAL A 164 -3.08 -25.38 -4.98
CA VAL A 164 -3.30 -26.69 -4.32
C VAL A 164 -1.99 -27.35 -3.92
N LYS A 165 -0.97 -27.31 -4.80
CA LYS A 165 0.38 -27.80 -4.46
C LYS A 165 0.97 -27.09 -3.24
N LEU A 166 0.84 -25.76 -3.21
CA LEU A 166 1.33 -24.97 -2.09
C LEU A 166 0.60 -25.31 -0.79
N ILE A 167 -0.73 -25.42 -0.82
CA ILE A 167 -1.52 -25.81 0.34
C ILE A 167 -1.14 -27.19 0.85
N ARG A 168 -0.96 -28.17 -0.07
CA ARG A 168 -0.64 -29.57 0.27
C ARG A 168 0.75 -29.76 0.88
N LYS A 169 1.63 -28.79 0.75
CA LYS A 169 2.93 -28.81 1.41
C LYS A 169 2.79 -28.95 2.94
N ASP A 170 1.81 -28.22 3.51
CA ASP A 170 1.60 -28.13 4.95
C ASP A 170 0.26 -28.75 5.40
N ASN A 171 -0.67 -28.97 4.47
CA ASN A 171 -1.98 -29.54 4.71
C ASN A 171 -2.34 -30.58 3.62
N PRO A 172 -2.13 -31.88 3.91
CA PRO A 172 -2.33 -32.96 2.92
C PRO A 172 -3.80 -33.14 2.50
N LEU A 173 -4.76 -32.76 3.34
CA LEU A 173 -6.20 -32.92 3.10
C LEU A 173 -6.92 -31.56 3.06
N PRO A 174 -6.59 -30.69 2.07
CA PRO A 174 -7.07 -29.31 2.08
C PRO A 174 -8.58 -29.18 1.91
N LEU A 175 -9.22 -30.08 1.16
CA LEU A 175 -10.69 -30.08 0.96
C LEU A 175 -11.41 -30.39 2.27
N VAL A 176 -10.98 -31.45 2.99
CA VAL A 176 -11.59 -31.83 4.29
C VAL A 176 -11.44 -30.69 5.28
N CYS A 177 -10.23 -30.15 5.44
CA CYS A 177 -10.00 -28.99 6.29
C CYS A 177 -10.82 -27.77 5.84
N GLY A 178 -11.06 -27.63 4.54
CA GLY A 178 -11.94 -26.58 4.00
C GLY A 178 -13.40 -26.71 4.45
N LEU A 179 -13.83 -27.88 4.88
CA LEU A 179 -15.21 -28.13 5.34
C LEU A 179 -15.36 -28.03 6.87
N VAL A 180 -14.34 -28.43 7.64
CA VAL A 180 -14.43 -28.56 9.10
C VAL A 180 -13.61 -27.56 9.90
N CYS A 181 -12.78 -26.74 9.25
CA CYS A 181 -11.90 -25.78 9.94
C CYS A 181 -12.70 -24.60 10.51
N GLU A 182 -12.39 -24.23 11.74
CA GLU A 182 -12.96 -23.04 12.42
C GLU A 182 -12.39 -21.71 11.91
N HIS A 183 -11.48 -21.76 10.92
CA HIS A 183 -10.88 -20.63 10.21
C HIS A 183 -10.40 -19.45 11.06
N PRO A 184 -9.52 -19.67 12.08
CA PRO A 184 -8.99 -18.60 12.91
C PRO A 184 -8.23 -17.53 12.10
N CYS A 185 -7.78 -17.87 10.89
CA CYS A 185 -7.16 -16.95 9.94
C CYS A 185 -8.09 -15.82 9.49
N GLU A 186 -9.41 -16.05 9.41
CA GLU A 186 -10.41 -15.04 9.06
C GLU A 186 -10.74 -14.17 10.27
N MET A 187 -10.93 -14.77 11.44
CA MET A 187 -11.24 -14.04 12.67
C MET A 187 -10.19 -13.00 13.03
N HIS A 188 -8.92 -13.25 12.69
CA HIS A 188 -7.79 -12.37 12.96
C HIS A 188 -7.25 -11.73 11.69
N CYS A 189 -8.04 -11.70 10.63
CA CYS A 189 -7.62 -11.08 9.37
C CYS A 189 -7.47 -9.57 9.57
N ARG A 190 -6.25 -9.05 9.34
CA ARG A 190 -5.96 -7.61 9.45
C ARG A 190 -6.80 -6.76 8.50
N ARG A 191 -7.26 -7.33 7.39
CA ARG A 191 -8.14 -6.63 6.48
C ARG A 191 -9.44 -6.21 7.15
N GLY A 192 -9.96 -6.99 8.12
CA GLY A 192 -11.11 -6.63 8.94
C GLY A 192 -10.95 -5.33 9.74
N MET A 193 -9.72 -4.80 9.89
CA MET A 193 -9.47 -3.48 10.47
C MET A 193 -9.73 -2.33 9.47
N VAL A 194 -9.86 -2.64 8.19
CA VAL A 194 -10.04 -1.66 7.11
C VAL A 194 -11.44 -1.73 6.52
N ASP A 195 -11.85 -2.93 6.15
CA ASP A 195 -13.16 -3.27 5.57
C ASP A 195 -13.63 -4.63 6.13
N ASP A 196 -13.84 -5.65 5.30
CA ASP A 196 -14.23 -6.98 5.72
C ASP A 196 -13.05 -7.97 5.69
N PRO A 197 -13.01 -8.96 6.60
CA PRO A 197 -12.06 -10.06 6.54
C PRO A 197 -12.10 -10.78 5.18
N MET A 198 -10.96 -11.26 4.72
CA MET A 198 -10.93 -12.09 3.51
C MET A 198 -11.60 -13.44 3.79
N ASN A 199 -12.47 -13.89 2.88
CA ASN A 199 -13.08 -15.21 2.94
C ASN A 199 -12.08 -16.31 2.51
N ILE A 200 -11.11 -16.58 3.38
CA ILE A 200 -9.96 -17.46 3.15
C ILE A 200 -10.41 -18.90 2.96
N LEU A 201 -11.41 -19.31 3.75
CA LEU A 201 -11.95 -20.67 3.70
C LEU A 201 -12.65 -20.95 2.37
N ALA A 202 -13.45 -20.01 1.87
CA ALA A 202 -14.11 -20.14 0.58
C ALA A 202 -13.09 -20.18 -0.57
N LEU A 203 -12.05 -19.33 -0.53
CA LEU A 203 -10.98 -19.35 -1.51
C LEU A 203 -10.23 -20.69 -1.52
N LYS A 204 -9.98 -21.25 -0.34
CA LYS A 204 -9.35 -22.57 -0.20
C LYS A 204 -10.23 -23.68 -0.80
N ARG A 205 -11.54 -23.68 -0.50
CA ARG A 205 -12.51 -24.62 -1.10
C ARG A 205 -12.59 -24.49 -2.62
N PHE A 206 -12.58 -23.24 -3.10
CA PHE A 206 -12.64 -22.97 -4.53
C PHE A 206 -11.43 -23.53 -5.29
N ALA A 207 -10.24 -23.52 -4.67
CA ALA A 207 -9.01 -23.98 -5.29
C ALA A 207 -8.85 -25.52 -5.23
N THR A 208 -9.51 -26.21 -4.29
CA THR A 208 -9.34 -27.65 -4.02
C THR A 208 -10.48 -28.49 -4.53
#